data_d86922c50d0a45f9e8ce04eeffc48ad9
#
_entry.id   d86922c50d0a45f9e8ce04eeffc48ad9
#
_cell.length_a   1.000
_cell.length_b   1.000
_cell.length_c   1.000
_cell.angle_alpha   90.00
_cell.angle_beta   90.00
_cell.angle_gamma   90.00
#
_symmetry.space_group_name_H-M   'P 1'
#
loop_
_entity.id
_entity.type
_entity.pdbx_description
1 polymer ?
#
loop_
_entity_poly.entity_id
_entity_poly.type
_entity_poly.pdbx_seq_one_letter_code
_entity_poly.pdbx_strand_id
1 'polypeptide(L)'
;MYRSLAIACVLASSPALAEDVPTTLEALGERLFFDVNLSANRTQSCATCHDPENGFADPRGMASIGDDGHSLGDRNAPSAAYASFTPEFHKNADGIWAGGQFWDGRANRLEDQAGGPPLNPIEMSMADEAAVVARLLEDPVYTQAFPALFDGDVLNDPQTGYAAMTDAIAAFERTDAFAPFDSKYDRFLRGEVELTREEDLGRVLFFSEQFTNCNLCHQLGQSQLDPQETFTNYEYHNIGVPENLALREMNGVPRGTVDVGLAAHPDMEKNPTLRGKFKTPTLRNVAVTGPYMHNGVFEDLRTVVLFYNQFNTTDVKRRTNPETGETFRMPAVPATLAFEELTHGPALDDQRIDAIVAFLKTLTDARYEHLLDEE
;
A
#
# COMPACT_ATOMS: atom_id res chain seq x y z
N MET A 1 -25.67 -68.00 28.81
CA MET A 1 -24.27 -67.52 28.92
C MET A 1 -23.99 -66.48 27.83
N TYR A 2 -24.16 -65.21 28.10
CA TYR A 2 -23.83 -64.11 27.15
C TYR A 2 -22.47 -63.52 27.54
N ARG A 3 -21.50 -63.61 26.65
CA ARG A 3 -20.22 -63.00 26.80
C ARG A 3 -20.30 -61.58 26.16
N SER A 4 -20.23 -60.55 26.99
CA SER A 4 -20.06 -59.17 26.53
C SER A 4 -18.63 -58.95 26.06
N LEU A 5 -18.44 -58.59 24.78
CA LEU A 5 -17.16 -58.09 24.26
C LEU A 5 -17.10 -56.59 24.54
N ALA A 6 -16.15 -56.18 25.37
CA ALA A 6 -15.82 -54.76 25.55
C ALA A 6 -14.82 -54.35 24.42
N ILE A 7 -15.25 -53.47 23.54
CA ILE A 7 -14.38 -52.84 22.52
C ILE A 7 -13.68 -51.67 23.19
N ALA A 8 -12.37 -51.77 23.43
CA ALA A 8 -11.54 -50.69 23.87
C ALA A 8 -11.25 -49.79 22.66
N CYS A 9 -11.85 -48.58 22.63
CA CYS A 9 -11.47 -47.52 21.67
C CYS A 9 -10.11 -46.97 22.10
N VAL A 10 -9.05 -47.30 21.40
CA VAL A 10 -7.74 -46.66 21.51
C VAL A 10 -7.84 -45.33 20.73
N LEU A 11 -7.94 -44.22 21.40
CA LEU A 11 -7.79 -42.89 20.85
C LEU A 11 -6.31 -42.72 20.50
N ALA A 12 -5.94 -42.88 19.23
CA ALA A 12 -4.65 -42.52 18.71
C ALA A 12 -4.58 -40.96 18.71
N SER A 13 -3.89 -40.38 19.68
CA SER A 13 -3.50 -38.99 19.60
C SER A 13 -2.46 -38.86 18.48
N SER A 14 -2.85 -38.22 17.36
CA SER A 14 -1.87 -37.78 16.36
C SER A 14 -0.89 -36.81 17.06
N PRO A 15 0.42 -36.99 16.91
CA PRO A 15 1.35 -35.95 17.37
C PRO A 15 1.01 -34.67 16.63
N ALA A 16 0.74 -33.59 17.37
CA ALA A 16 0.78 -32.26 16.81
C ALA A 16 2.17 -32.09 16.21
N LEU A 17 2.26 -31.79 14.91
CA LEU A 17 3.51 -31.38 14.30
C LEU A 17 3.99 -30.17 15.10
N ALA A 18 5.17 -30.25 15.70
CA ALA A 18 5.80 -29.07 16.32
C ALA A 18 5.95 -28.05 15.19
N GLU A 19 5.37 -26.87 15.35
CA GLU A 19 5.60 -25.78 14.42
C GLU A 19 7.10 -25.43 14.43
N ASP A 20 7.69 -25.26 13.24
CA ASP A 20 9.11 -24.93 13.13
C ASP A 20 9.36 -23.53 13.70
N VAL A 21 10.30 -23.44 14.64
CA VAL A 21 10.71 -22.16 15.24
C VAL A 21 11.51 -21.37 14.21
N PRO A 22 11.13 -20.12 13.88
CA PRO A 22 11.87 -19.27 12.96
C PRO A 22 13.34 -19.11 13.38
N THR A 23 14.25 -19.20 12.40
CA THR A 23 15.71 -19.10 12.62
C THR A 23 16.33 -17.87 11.97
N THR A 24 15.53 -17.03 11.29
CA THR A 24 15.93 -15.73 10.73
C THR A 24 14.88 -14.68 11.08
N LEU A 25 15.27 -13.39 11.01
CA LEU A 25 14.34 -12.28 11.24
C LEU A 25 13.23 -12.25 10.21
N GLU A 26 13.55 -12.55 8.95
CA GLU A 26 12.58 -12.58 7.85
C GLU A 26 11.51 -13.65 8.10
N ALA A 27 11.91 -14.85 8.52
CA ALA A 27 10.97 -15.93 8.82
C ALA A 27 10.12 -15.62 10.08
N LEU A 28 10.71 -14.96 11.09
CA LEU A 28 9.95 -14.47 12.25
C LEU A 28 8.96 -13.37 11.82
N GLY A 29 9.41 -12.44 10.97
CA GLY A 29 8.58 -11.37 10.42
C GLY A 29 7.43 -11.90 9.57
N GLU A 30 7.67 -12.92 8.75
CA GLU A 30 6.62 -13.59 7.97
C GLU A 30 5.54 -14.15 8.91
N ARG A 31 5.92 -14.91 9.95
CA ARG A 31 4.97 -15.43 10.92
C ARG A 31 4.15 -14.32 11.58
N LEU A 32 4.79 -13.22 11.99
CA LEU A 32 4.16 -12.06 12.63
C LEU A 32 3.21 -11.34 11.65
N PHE A 33 3.57 -11.21 10.38
CA PHE A 33 2.77 -10.55 9.35
C PHE A 33 1.41 -11.23 9.13
N PHE A 34 1.35 -12.55 9.33
CA PHE A 34 0.13 -13.35 9.21
C PHE A 34 -0.57 -13.64 10.55
N ASP A 35 -0.02 -13.18 11.69
CA ASP A 35 -0.57 -13.53 13.00
C ASP A 35 -1.75 -12.65 13.41
N VAL A 36 -2.94 -13.21 13.38
CA VAL A 36 -4.18 -12.55 13.81
C VAL A 36 -4.22 -12.28 15.33
N ASN A 37 -3.38 -12.97 16.14
CA ASN A 37 -3.33 -12.74 17.59
C ASN A 37 -2.85 -11.32 17.95
N LEU A 38 -2.22 -10.62 17.01
CA LEU A 38 -1.73 -9.25 17.19
C LEU A 38 -2.84 -8.20 17.09
N SER A 39 -4.11 -8.60 16.94
CA SER A 39 -5.27 -7.72 17.02
C SER A 39 -6.14 -7.99 18.24
N ALA A 40 -6.93 -7.00 18.67
CA ALA A 40 -7.69 -7.07 19.93
C ALA A 40 -8.67 -8.26 19.95
N ASN A 41 -9.42 -8.45 18.86
CA ASN A 41 -10.39 -9.56 18.73
C ASN A 41 -9.80 -10.80 18.03
N ARG A 42 -8.50 -10.80 17.70
CA ARG A 42 -7.82 -11.91 16.99
C ARG A 42 -8.43 -12.18 15.61
N THR A 43 -8.81 -11.13 14.91
CA THR A 43 -9.48 -11.21 13.59
C THR A 43 -8.65 -10.64 12.47
N GLN A 44 -7.59 -9.89 12.77
CA GLN A 44 -6.76 -9.21 11.79
C GLN A 44 -5.26 -9.42 12.02
N SER A 45 -4.55 -9.50 10.92
CA SER A 45 -3.09 -9.43 10.82
C SER A 45 -2.71 -8.37 9.78
N CYS A 46 -1.42 -8.13 9.55
CA CYS A 46 -0.95 -7.27 8.46
C CYS A 46 -1.49 -7.75 7.10
N ALA A 47 -1.44 -9.07 6.87
CA ALA A 47 -1.95 -9.70 5.65
C ALA A 47 -3.46 -9.50 5.41
N THR A 48 -4.23 -9.11 6.43
CA THR A 48 -5.68 -8.85 6.27
C THR A 48 -5.93 -7.60 5.43
N CYS A 49 -5.10 -6.57 5.55
CA CYS A 49 -5.20 -5.31 4.81
C CYS A 49 -4.12 -5.18 3.73
N HIS A 50 -3.09 -6.03 3.78
CA HIS A 50 -2.01 -6.14 2.80
C HIS A 50 -1.97 -7.57 2.26
N ASP A 51 -3.00 -7.91 1.46
CA ASP A 51 -3.21 -9.27 0.96
C ASP A 51 -2.13 -9.67 -0.06
N PRO A 52 -1.32 -10.71 0.23
CA PRO A 52 -0.27 -11.18 -0.69
C PRO A 52 -0.79 -11.69 -2.04
N GLU A 53 -2.05 -12.09 -2.13
CA GLU A 53 -2.65 -12.54 -3.39
C GLU A 53 -3.15 -11.36 -4.25
N ASN A 54 -3.22 -10.15 -3.69
CA ASN A 54 -3.75 -8.93 -4.32
C ASN A 54 -2.74 -7.78 -4.30
N GLY A 55 -1.48 -8.04 -4.66
CA GLY A 55 -0.44 -7.01 -4.74
C GLY A 55 -0.12 -6.36 -3.39
N PHE A 56 -0.35 -7.04 -2.26
CA PHE A 56 -0.23 -6.50 -0.90
C PHE A 56 -1.07 -5.23 -0.67
N ALA A 57 -2.22 -5.13 -1.32
CA ALA A 57 -3.26 -4.13 -1.08
C ALA A 57 -4.51 -4.79 -0.46
N ASP A 58 -5.50 -3.99 -0.07
CA ASP A 58 -6.78 -4.50 0.44
C ASP A 58 -7.83 -4.54 -0.68
N PRO A 59 -8.19 -5.72 -1.21
CA PRO A 59 -9.18 -5.82 -2.30
C PRO A 59 -10.63 -5.66 -1.83
N ARG A 60 -10.87 -5.49 -0.51
CA ARG A 60 -12.23 -5.52 0.06
C ARG A 60 -12.98 -4.21 -0.05
N GLY A 61 -12.33 -3.09 -0.44
CA GLY A 61 -13.00 -1.82 -0.65
C GLY A 61 -12.11 -0.57 -0.50
N MET A 62 -12.77 0.59 -0.43
CA MET A 62 -12.14 1.92 -0.46
C MET A 62 -11.22 2.18 0.75
N ALA A 63 -11.51 1.56 1.88
CA ALA A 63 -10.70 1.59 3.10
C ALA A 63 -10.86 0.26 3.83
N SER A 64 -9.85 -0.10 4.61
CA SER A 64 -9.86 -1.34 5.38
C SER A 64 -10.82 -1.29 6.55
N ILE A 65 -11.52 -2.40 6.78
CA ILE A 65 -12.40 -2.58 7.93
C ILE A 65 -11.54 -2.96 9.14
N GLY A 66 -11.77 -2.31 10.27
CA GLY A 66 -11.07 -2.56 11.53
C GLY A 66 -11.40 -3.91 12.18
N ASP A 67 -10.64 -4.26 13.22
CA ASP A 67 -10.73 -5.52 13.98
C ASP A 67 -12.11 -5.76 14.62
N ASP A 68 -12.90 -4.71 14.84
CA ASP A 68 -14.27 -4.77 15.33
C ASP A 68 -15.30 -5.17 14.23
N GLY A 69 -14.86 -5.29 12.99
CA GLY A 69 -15.70 -5.60 11.82
C GLY A 69 -16.60 -4.43 11.35
N HIS A 70 -16.42 -3.23 11.86
CA HIS A 70 -17.27 -2.07 11.59
C HIS A 70 -16.52 -0.77 11.32
N SER A 71 -15.45 -0.49 12.07
CA SER A 71 -14.67 0.73 11.91
C SER A 71 -14.03 0.80 10.53
N LEU A 72 -14.04 1.98 9.93
CA LEU A 72 -13.42 2.27 8.64
C LEU A 72 -12.56 3.51 8.74
N GLY A 73 -11.34 3.42 8.23
CA GLY A 73 -10.47 4.57 8.09
C GLY A 73 -10.95 5.58 7.04
N ASP A 74 -10.22 6.68 6.94
CA ASP A 74 -10.46 7.75 5.96
C ASP A 74 -9.65 7.57 4.67
N ARG A 75 -8.73 6.62 4.66
CA ARG A 75 -7.77 6.40 3.59
C ARG A 75 -7.77 4.95 3.13
N ASN A 76 -7.49 4.79 1.84
CA ASN A 76 -7.18 3.50 1.25
C ASN A 76 -5.87 2.96 1.81
N ALA A 77 -5.78 1.63 2.01
CA ALA A 77 -4.54 0.97 2.38
C ALA A 77 -3.60 0.95 1.17
N PRO A 78 -2.46 1.65 1.20
CA PRO A 78 -1.51 1.55 0.10
C PRO A 78 -0.91 0.14 0.06
N SER A 79 -0.54 -0.32 -1.14
CA SER A 79 0.21 -1.57 -1.26
C SER A 79 1.48 -1.54 -0.39
N ALA A 80 1.76 -2.64 0.33
CA ALA A 80 3.02 -2.85 1.02
C ALA A 80 4.13 -3.33 0.08
N ALA A 81 3.78 -3.75 -1.17
CA ALA A 81 4.78 -4.11 -2.16
C ALA A 81 5.69 -2.90 -2.46
N TYR A 82 6.99 -3.17 -2.59
CA TYR A 82 8.03 -2.16 -2.84
C TYR A 82 8.16 -1.06 -1.76
N ALA A 83 7.45 -1.16 -0.62
CA ALA A 83 7.50 -0.15 0.44
C ALA A 83 8.90 -0.01 1.05
N SER A 84 9.73 -1.05 1.01
CA SER A 84 11.12 -1.05 1.50
C SER A 84 12.06 -0.11 0.74
N PHE A 85 11.71 0.31 -0.48
CA PHE A 85 12.47 1.27 -1.28
C PHE A 85 12.14 2.72 -0.93
N THR A 86 11.11 2.97 -0.14
CA THR A 86 10.78 4.33 0.32
C THR A 86 11.89 4.84 1.24
N PRO A 87 12.56 5.97 0.91
CA PRO A 87 13.58 6.54 1.78
C PRO A 87 12.96 7.05 3.09
N GLU A 88 13.78 7.25 4.11
CA GLU A 88 13.35 7.93 5.33
C GLU A 88 12.81 9.32 5.01
N PHE A 89 11.88 9.82 5.83
CA PHE A 89 11.29 11.14 5.63
C PHE A 89 12.36 12.23 5.73
N HIS A 90 12.53 13.01 4.69
CA HIS A 90 13.58 14.01 4.57
C HIS A 90 13.20 15.16 3.62
N LYS A 91 14.03 16.17 3.55
CA LYS A 91 14.06 17.12 2.43
C LYS A 91 15.11 16.68 1.43
N ASN A 92 14.71 16.58 0.15
CA ASN A 92 15.65 16.34 -0.93
C ASN A 92 16.57 17.56 -1.21
N ALA A 93 17.43 17.47 -2.22
CA ALA A 93 18.40 18.53 -2.55
C ALA A 93 17.73 19.87 -2.94
N ASP A 94 16.51 19.83 -3.44
CA ASP A 94 15.70 20.99 -3.83
C ASP A 94 14.87 21.54 -2.67
N GLY A 95 14.98 20.96 -1.47
CA GLY A 95 14.26 21.37 -0.28
C GLY A 95 12.80 20.90 -0.24
N ILE A 96 12.42 19.95 -1.12
CA ILE A 96 11.11 19.34 -1.20
C ILE A 96 11.04 18.14 -0.23
N TRP A 97 9.93 17.99 0.45
CA TRP A 97 9.71 16.84 1.33
C TRP A 97 9.49 15.57 0.52
N ALA A 98 10.16 14.48 0.92
CA ALA A 98 10.11 13.17 0.29
C ALA A 98 10.27 12.04 1.32
N GLY A 99 9.87 10.83 0.97
CA GLY A 99 10.06 9.64 1.79
C GLY A 99 9.05 9.48 2.92
N GLY A 100 9.37 8.62 3.88
CA GLY A 100 8.49 8.22 4.98
C GLY A 100 7.35 7.29 4.56
N GLN A 101 6.80 6.54 5.50
CA GLN A 101 5.70 5.61 5.26
C GLN A 101 4.33 6.26 5.47
N PHE A 102 3.26 5.56 5.08
CA PHE A 102 1.90 6.07 4.93
C PHE A 102 1.77 7.15 3.83
N TRP A 103 0.53 7.62 3.60
CA TRP A 103 0.23 8.65 2.62
C TRP A 103 0.78 10.05 2.99
N ASP A 104 1.06 10.27 4.27
CA ASP A 104 1.48 11.56 4.84
C ASP A 104 2.89 11.55 5.45
N GLY A 105 3.62 10.44 5.33
CA GLY A 105 5.01 10.32 5.79
C GLY A 105 5.19 10.24 7.31
N ARG A 106 4.11 10.12 8.08
CA ARG A 106 4.15 10.21 9.55
C ARG A 106 4.97 9.14 10.25
N ALA A 107 5.29 8.04 9.59
CA ALA A 107 6.27 7.06 10.04
C ALA A 107 7.53 7.19 9.20
N ASN A 108 8.69 7.27 9.85
CA ASN A 108 9.95 7.56 9.18
C ASN A 108 10.46 6.34 8.39
N ARG A 109 10.33 5.14 8.94
CA ARG A 109 10.84 3.88 8.40
C ARG A 109 9.78 2.79 8.43
N LEU A 110 10.08 1.61 7.84
CA LEU A 110 9.18 0.44 7.88
C LEU A 110 8.91 -0.02 9.31
N GLU A 111 9.93 -0.04 10.17
CA GLU A 111 9.80 -0.44 11.58
C GLU A 111 8.79 0.46 12.31
N ASP A 112 8.86 1.77 12.06
CA ASP A 112 7.92 2.74 12.66
C ASP A 112 6.50 2.55 12.09
N GLN A 113 6.38 2.20 10.82
CA GLN A 113 5.10 1.92 10.18
C GLN A 113 4.48 0.64 10.75
N ALA A 114 5.26 -0.45 10.85
CA ALA A 114 4.79 -1.74 11.37
C ALA A 114 4.24 -1.65 12.81
N GLY A 115 4.71 -0.66 13.58
CA GLY A 115 4.22 -0.36 14.93
C GLY A 115 2.92 0.47 14.97
N GLY A 116 2.45 1.02 13.86
CA GLY A 116 1.24 1.85 13.85
C GLY A 116 -0.07 1.05 13.94
N PRO A 117 -0.34 0.14 13.00
CA PRO A 117 -1.61 -0.57 12.88
C PRO A 117 -2.02 -1.38 14.13
N PRO A 118 -1.12 -2.09 14.83
CA PRO A 118 -1.50 -2.85 16.02
C PRO A 118 -2.15 -1.97 17.11
N LEU A 119 -1.71 -0.73 17.26
CA LEU A 119 -2.19 0.20 18.30
C LEU A 119 -3.30 1.15 17.78
N ASN A 120 -3.59 1.14 16.48
CA ASN A 120 -4.61 2.01 15.92
C ASN A 120 -6.02 1.50 16.27
N PRO A 121 -6.87 2.30 16.95
CA PRO A 121 -8.18 1.86 17.42
C PRO A 121 -9.18 1.55 16.30
N ILE A 122 -8.93 2.01 15.07
CA ILE A 122 -9.76 1.72 13.88
C ILE A 122 -9.13 0.67 12.95
N GLU A 123 -8.02 0.05 13.36
CA GLU A 123 -7.34 -1.03 12.65
C GLU A 123 -7.28 -2.27 13.54
N MET A 124 -6.14 -2.60 14.16
CA MET A 124 -5.98 -3.80 15.00
C MET A 124 -6.35 -3.60 16.48
N SER A 125 -6.50 -2.36 16.94
CA SER A 125 -7.16 -1.96 18.20
C SER A 125 -6.57 -2.52 19.51
N MET A 126 -5.28 -2.90 19.53
CA MET A 126 -4.61 -3.29 20.79
C MET A 126 -4.46 -2.07 21.71
N ALA A 127 -4.57 -2.31 23.02
CA ALA A 127 -4.60 -1.24 24.01
C ALA A 127 -3.27 -0.46 24.10
N ASP A 128 -2.15 -1.19 24.04
CA ASP A 128 -0.79 -0.66 24.15
C ASP A 128 0.24 -1.73 23.73
N GLU A 129 1.52 -1.35 23.69
CA GLU A 129 2.65 -2.23 23.37
C GLU A 129 2.74 -3.43 24.34
N ALA A 130 2.42 -3.21 25.62
CA ALA A 130 2.45 -4.28 26.62
C ALA A 130 1.40 -5.37 26.33
N ALA A 131 0.23 -4.96 25.85
CA ALA A 131 -0.82 -5.90 25.44
C ALA A 131 -0.39 -6.72 24.20
N VAL A 132 0.31 -6.10 23.24
CA VAL A 132 0.85 -6.82 22.08
C VAL A 132 1.92 -7.82 22.49
N VAL A 133 2.90 -7.40 23.31
CA VAL A 133 3.96 -8.28 23.82
C VAL A 133 3.39 -9.43 24.65
N ALA A 134 2.32 -9.18 25.43
CA ALA A 134 1.61 -10.25 26.14
C ALA A 134 1.03 -11.30 25.19
N ARG A 135 0.55 -10.90 23.97
CA ARG A 135 0.10 -11.85 22.94
C ARG A 135 1.25 -12.70 22.38
N LEU A 136 2.43 -12.08 22.17
CA LEU A 136 3.61 -12.84 21.74
C LEU A 136 4.03 -13.89 22.79
N LEU A 137 3.93 -13.56 24.08
CA LEU A 137 4.25 -14.48 25.18
C LEU A 137 3.27 -15.66 25.31
N GLU A 138 2.09 -15.61 24.70
CA GLU A 138 1.14 -16.72 24.68
C GLU A 138 1.61 -17.87 23.76
N ASP A 139 2.46 -17.59 22.77
CA ASP A 139 2.90 -18.58 21.77
C ASP A 139 4.34 -19.08 22.09
N PRO A 140 4.49 -20.40 22.34
CA PRO A 140 5.80 -21.00 22.58
C PRO A 140 6.80 -20.83 21.44
N VAL A 141 6.36 -20.62 20.21
CA VAL A 141 7.23 -20.37 19.06
C VAL A 141 7.92 -19.01 19.24
N TYR A 142 7.17 -17.98 19.58
CA TYR A 142 7.76 -16.64 19.81
C TYR A 142 8.68 -16.61 21.03
N THR A 143 8.30 -17.27 22.13
CA THR A 143 9.15 -17.31 23.34
C THR A 143 10.47 -18.04 23.11
N GLN A 144 10.59 -18.85 22.06
CA GLN A 144 11.82 -19.51 21.63
C GLN A 144 12.57 -18.70 20.55
N ALA A 145 11.84 -18.13 19.58
CA ALA A 145 12.45 -17.42 18.43
C ALA A 145 13.08 -16.09 18.87
N PHE A 146 12.37 -15.26 19.63
CA PHE A 146 12.87 -13.94 20.00
C PHE A 146 14.21 -13.98 20.74
N PRO A 147 14.41 -14.76 21.81
CA PRO A 147 15.72 -14.83 22.46
C PRO A 147 16.83 -15.43 21.59
N ALA A 148 16.47 -16.21 20.58
CA ALA A 148 17.46 -16.81 19.65
C ALA A 148 17.91 -15.83 18.55
N LEU A 149 17.06 -14.84 18.22
CA LEU A 149 17.31 -13.91 17.11
C LEU A 149 17.70 -12.50 17.57
N PHE A 150 17.39 -12.13 18.81
CA PHE A 150 17.75 -10.84 19.40
C PHE A 150 18.67 -11.05 20.61
N ASP A 151 19.40 -10.01 20.99
CA ASP A 151 20.28 -10.04 22.15
C ASP A 151 19.48 -10.04 23.46
N GLY A 152 19.34 -11.20 24.09
CA GLY A 152 18.66 -11.39 25.37
C GLY A 152 17.15 -11.58 25.26
N ASP A 153 16.50 -11.58 26.43
CA ASP A 153 15.04 -11.79 26.56
C ASP A 153 14.27 -10.50 26.31
N VAL A 154 14.26 -10.03 25.06
CA VAL A 154 13.63 -8.74 24.66
C VAL A 154 12.14 -8.68 25.01
N LEU A 155 11.42 -9.82 25.08
CA LEU A 155 10.00 -9.88 25.44
C LEU A 155 9.73 -9.62 26.94
N ASN A 156 10.77 -9.52 27.78
CA ASN A 156 10.60 -9.17 29.20
C ASN A 156 10.28 -7.69 29.43
N ASP A 157 10.52 -6.84 28.45
CA ASP A 157 10.17 -5.43 28.48
C ASP A 157 9.27 -5.08 27.30
N PRO A 158 8.12 -4.43 27.52
CA PRO A 158 7.17 -4.14 26.46
C PRO A 158 7.73 -3.30 25.30
N GLN A 159 8.58 -2.32 25.59
CA GLN A 159 9.11 -1.44 24.55
C GLN A 159 10.14 -2.17 23.68
N THR A 160 11.05 -2.93 24.30
CA THR A 160 12.04 -3.70 23.54
C THR A 160 11.40 -4.86 22.77
N GLY A 161 10.41 -5.52 23.37
CA GLY A 161 9.66 -6.61 22.71
C GLY A 161 8.85 -6.11 21.52
N TYR A 162 8.20 -4.95 21.66
CA TYR A 162 7.47 -4.33 20.56
C TYR A 162 8.39 -3.88 19.43
N ALA A 163 9.50 -3.23 19.76
CA ALA A 163 10.50 -2.84 18.76
C ALA A 163 11.08 -4.06 18.02
N ALA A 164 11.41 -5.13 18.73
CA ALA A 164 11.90 -6.36 18.13
C ALA A 164 10.85 -7.02 17.18
N MET A 165 9.56 -6.93 17.52
CA MET A 165 8.47 -7.37 16.65
C MET A 165 8.43 -6.55 15.35
N THR A 166 8.49 -5.22 15.46
CA THR A 166 8.46 -4.34 14.28
C THR A 166 9.69 -4.49 13.40
N ASP A 167 10.87 -4.70 14.00
CA ASP A 167 12.12 -5.00 13.27
C ASP A 167 12.01 -6.30 12.46
N ALA A 168 11.41 -7.34 13.04
CA ALA A 168 11.21 -8.61 12.33
C ALA A 168 10.19 -8.45 11.17
N ILE A 169 9.06 -7.77 11.39
CA ILE A 169 8.07 -7.50 10.34
C ILE A 169 8.74 -6.73 9.19
N ALA A 170 9.47 -5.67 9.48
CA ALA A 170 10.19 -4.88 8.49
C ALA A 170 11.27 -5.69 7.75
N ALA A 171 11.90 -6.67 8.42
CA ALA A 171 12.84 -7.59 7.77
C ALA A 171 12.13 -8.46 6.72
N PHE A 172 10.93 -8.96 7.01
CA PHE A 172 10.13 -9.71 6.04
C PHE A 172 9.69 -8.83 4.87
N GLU A 173 9.24 -7.60 5.12
CA GLU A 173 8.84 -6.67 4.06
C GLU A 173 10.00 -6.23 3.14
N ARG A 174 11.26 -6.49 3.52
CA ARG A 174 12.45 -6.26 2.70
C ARG A 174 12.83 -7.45 1.82
N THR A 175 12.12 -8.55 1.91
CA THR A 175 12.41 -9.74 1.07
C THR A 175 11.90 -9.57 -0.36
N ASP A 176 12.42 -10.43 -1.25
CA ASP A 176 11.96 -10.49 -2.65
C ASP A 176 10.46 -10.85 -2.77
N ALA A 177 9.83 -11.31 -1.68
CA ALA A 177 8.39 -11.54 -1.64
C ALA A 177 7.60 -10.24 -1.88
N PHE A 178 8.12 -9.08 -1.47
CA PHE A 178 7.47 -7.78 -1.66
C PHE A 178 7.96 -7.02 -2.89
N ALA A 179 9.12 -7.34 -3.43
CA ALA A 179 9.72 -6.59 -4.53
C ALA A 179 10.52 -7.50 -5.47
N PRO A 180 9.87 -8.36 -6.25
CA PRO A 180 10.55 -9.34 -7.11
C PRO A 180 11.17 -8.73 -8.37
N PHE A 181 10.76 -7.54 -8.83
CA PHE A 181 11.17 -6.93 -10.09
C PHE A 181 11.09 -7.89 -11.29
N ASP A 182 9.94 -8.56 -11.43
CA ASP A 182 9.69 -9.57 -12.47
C ASP A 182 8.47 -9.28 -13.36
N SER A 183 7.97 -8.02 -13.32
CA SER A 183 6.87 -7.59 -14.16
C SER A 183 7.18 -7.75 -15.65
N LYS A 184 6.18 -7.66 -16.50
CA LYS A 184 6.38 -7.67 -17.96
C LYS A 184 7.36 -6.59 -18.41
N TYR A 185 7.30 -5.40 -17.81
CA TYR A 185 8.25 -4.31 -18.10
C TYR A 185 9.69 -4.67 -17.69
N ASP A 186 9.89 -5.30 -16.53
CA ASP A 186 11.23 -5.75 -16.10
C ASP A 186 11.78 -6.81 -17.05
N ARG A 187 10.96 -7.76 -17.48
CA ARG A 187 11.33 -8.78 -18.47
C ARG A 187 11.63 -8.18 -19.85
N PHE A 188 10.90 -7.11 -20.23
CA PHE A 188 11.21 -6.35 -21.44
C PHE A 188 12.58 -5.65 -21.33
N LEU A 189 12.90 -5.02 -20.21
CA LEU A 189 14.21 -4.39 -19.98
C LEU A 189 15.37 -5.40 -20.06
N ARG A 190 15.12 -6.65 -19.65
CA ARG A 190 16.09 -7.74 -19.75
C ARG A 190 16.13 -8.41 -21.15
N GLY A 191 15.26 -7.97 -22.08
CA GLY A 191 15.18 -8.53 -23.43
C GLY A 191 14.53 -9.92 -23.52
N GLU A 192 13.75 -10.30 -22.52
CA GLU A 192 13.07 -11.60 -22.42
C GLU A 192 11.71 -11.61 -23.16
N VAL A 193 11.06 -10.47 -23.22
CA VAL A 193 9.76 -10.30 -23.90
C VAL A 193 9.71 -8.97 -24.66
N GLU A 194 8.79 -8.88 -25.63
CA GLU A 194 8.50 -7.65 -26.34
C GLU A 194 7.22 -6.99 -25.81
N LEU A 195 7.18 -5.65 -25.83
CA LEU A 195 5.95 -4.90 -25.61
C LEU A 195 5.10 -4.91 -26.89
N THR A 196 3.78 -4.94 -26.73
CA THR A 196 2.87 -4.68 -27.83
C THR A 196 3.01 -3.23 -28.32
N ARG A 197 2.48 -2.91 -29.51
CA ARG A 197 2.51 -1.51 -30.01
C ARG A 197 1.79 -0.53 -29.10
N GLU A 198 0.74 -0.97 -28.44
CA GLU A 198 -0.04 -0.16 -27.52
C GLU A 198 0.71 0.09 -26.21
N GLU A 199 1.28 -0.95 -25.62
CA GLU A 199 2.12 -0.85 -24.42
C GLU A 199 3.35 0.03 -24.67
N ASP A 200 4.02 -0.11 -25.82
CA ASP A 200 5.19 0.71 -26.15
C ASP A 200 4.81 2.17 -26.43
N LEU A 201 3.65 2.42 -27.08
CA LEU A 201 3.10 3.76 -27.19
C LEU A 201 2.84 4.37 -25.81
N GLY A 202 2.23 3.61 -24.89
CA GLY A 202 1.98 4.02 -23.52
C GLY A 202 3.25 4.33 -22.77
N ARG A 203 4.28 3.49 -22.89
CA ARG A 203 5.61 3.72 -22.34
C ARG A 203 6.21 5.04 -22.83
N VAL A 204 6.21 5.27 -24.15
CA VAL A 204 6.73 6.51 -24.75
C VAL A 204 5.97 7.74 -24.26
N LEU A 205 4.65 7.65 -24.13
CA LEU A 205 3.82 8.72 -23.60
C LEU A 205 4.13 8.98 -22.12
N PHE A 206 4.19 7.93 -21.29
CA PHE A 206 4.44 8.04 -19.87
C PHE A 206 5.74 8.79 -19.51
N PHE A 207 6.82 8.50 -20.26
CA PHE A 207 8.13 9.14 -20.08
C PHE A 207 8.31 10.42 -20.88
N SER A 208 7.28 10.93 -21.55
CA SER A 208 7.37 12.11 -22.41
C SER A 208 7.00 13.39 -21.67
N GLU A 209 7.96 14.25 -21.45
CA GLU A 209 7.73 15.60 -20.91
C GLU A 209 6.91 16.52 -21.83
N GLN A 210 6.74 16.16 -23.10
CA GLN A 210 5.97 16.95 -24.07
C GLN A 210 4.48 16.62 -24.10
N PHE A 211 4.11 15.39 -23.69
CA PHE A 211 2.73 14.90 -23.86
C PHE A 211 2.02 14.65 -22.54
N THR A 212 2.69 14.11 -21.52
CA THR A 212 2.02 13.68 -20.30
C THR A 212 2.70 14.08 -19.02
N ASN A 213 4.03 14.15 -19.00
CA ASN A 213 4.88 14.39 -17.83
C ASN A 213 4.64 13.50 -16.59
N CYS A 214 4.05 12.32 -16.76
CA CYS A 214 3.82 11.38 -15.65
C CYS A 214 5.12 11.06 -14.88
N ASN A 215 6.24 10.97 -15.61
CA ASN A 215 7.56 10.70 -15.07
C ASN A 215 8.10 11.81 -14.14
N LEU A 216 7.56 13.03 -14.13
CA LEU A 216 8.00 14.07 -13.18
C LEU A 216 7.76 13.67 -11.72
N CYS A 217 6.70 12.90 -11.47
CA CYS A 217 6.36 12.40 -10.13
C CYS A 217 6.58 10.88 -10.03
N HIS A 218 6.33 10.15 -11.11
CA HIS A 218 6.35 8.69 -11.15
C HIS A 218 7.63 8.14 -11.82
N GLN A 219 8.77 8.66 -11.44
CA GLN A 219 10.09 8.14 -11.80
C GLN A 219 11.10 8.53 -10.72
N LEU A 220 11.86 7.57 -10.24
CA LEU A 220 12.93 7.80 -9.25
C LEU A 220 14.27 8.04 -9.95
N GLY A 221 14.60 7.16 -10.89
CA GLY A 221 15.85 7.22 -11.65
C GLY A 221 15.82 8.25 -12.77
N GLN A 222 17.01 8.53 -13.34
CA GLN A 222 17.13 9.43 -14.50
C GLN A 222 16.88 8.71 -15.84
N SER A 223 16.76 7.39 -15.81
CA SER A 223 16.60 6.57 -17.01
C SER A 223 15.34 5.72 -16.94
N GLN A 224 14.53 5.78 -17.99
CA GLN A 224 13.41 4.83 -18.17
C GLN A 224 13.84 3.35 -18.27
N LEU A 225 15.14 3.10 -18.42
CA LEU A 225 15.72 1.75 -18.51
C LEU A 225 16.34 1.29 -17.17
N ASP A 226 16.01 1.95 -16.06
CA ASP A 226 16.48 1.54 -14.75
C ASP A 226 15.78 0.22 -14.34
N PRO A 227 16.53 -0.86 -14.10
CA PRO A 227 15.94 -2.15 -13.74
C PRO A 227 15.34 -2.20 -12.34
N GLN A 228 15.60 -1.18 -11.50
CA GLN A 228 15.06 -1.07 -10.14
C GLN A 228 14.14 0.16 -9.98
N GLU A 229 13.59 0.67 -11.09
CA GLU A 229 12.66 1.79 -11.05
C GLU A 229 11.40 1.43 -10.26
N THR A 230 11.05 2.25 -9.28
CA THR A 230 9.86 2.11 -8.43
C THR A 230 8.67 2.94 -8.91
N PHE A 231 8.84 3.71 -9.97
CA PHE A 231 7.81 4.60 -10.55
C PHE A 231 7.21 5.57 -9.54
N THR A 232 8.08 6.18 -8.72
CA THR A 232 7.76 7.24 -7.77
C THR A 232 9.01 8.01 -7.38
N ASN A 233 8.90 9.34 -7.23
CA ASN A 233 9.94 10.17 -6.63
C ASN A 233 9.80 10.31 -5.11
N TYR A 234 8.76 9.66 -4.53
CA TYR A 234 8.39 9.74 -3.10
C TYR A 234 8.11 11.15 -2.58
N GLU A 235 7.96 12.15 -3.43
CA GLU A 235 7.60 13.52 -3.07
C GLU A 235 6.10 13.67 -2.79
N TYR A 236 5.72 14.81 -2.24
CA TYR A 236 4.34 15.09 -1.81
C TYR A 236 3.68 16.13 -2.71
N HIS A 237 2.60 15.72 -3.37
CA HIS A 237 1.86 16.57 -4.30
C HIS A 237 0.36 16.60 -3.95
N ASN A 238 -0.27 17.75 -4.20
CA ASN A 238 -1.72 17.85 -4.20
C ASN A 238 -2.21 17.82 -5.65
N ILE A 239 -2.68 16.69 -6.08
CA ILE A 239 -3.18 16.47 -7.44
C ILE A 239 -4.69 16.76 -7.59
N GLY A 240 -5.32 17.29 -6.53
CA GLY A 240 -6.73 17.69 -6.59
C GLY A 240 -7.74 16.57 -6.42
N VAL A 241 -7.38 15.50 -5.72
CA VAL A 241 -8.31 14.40 -5.42
C VAL A 241 -9.55 14.93 -4.70
N PRO A 242 -10.76 14.62 -5.18
CA PRO A 242 -12.00 15.04 -4.53
C PRO A 242 -12.26 14.21 -3.26
N GLU A 243 -13.14 14.73 -2.39
CA GLU A 243 -13.65 13.95 -1.26
C GLU A 243 -14.39 12.70 -1.76
N ASN A 244 -14.13 11.53 -1.15
CA ASN A 244 -14.90 10.32 -1.41
C ASN A 244 -16.17 10.30 -0.56
N LEU A 245 -17.31 10.67 -1.17
CA LEU A 245 -18.58 10.75 -0.44
C LEU A 245 -19.14 9.40 -0.05
N ALA A 246 -18.87 8.35 -0.84
CA ALA A 246 -19.29 7.00 -0.51
C ALA A 246 -18.57 6.52 0.76
N LEU A 247 -17.25 6.74 0.83
CA LEU A 247 -16.48 6.44 2.04
C LEU A 247 -17.00 7.22 3.26
N ARG A 248 -17.36 8.51 3.09
CA ARG A 248 -17.94 9.33 4.19
C ARG A 248 -19.28 8.77 4.69
N GLU A 249 -20.10 8.23 3.80
CA GLU A 249 -21.35 7.57 4.19
C GLU A 249 -21.11 6.28 4.96
N MET A 250 -20.05 5.53 4.61
CA MET A 250 -19.72 4.26 5.26
C MET A 250 -19.05 4.45 6.62
N ASN A 251 -18.11 5.40 6.75
CA ASN A 251 -17.33 5.60 7.98
C ASN A 251 -17.94 6.63 8.94
N GLY A 252 -19.02 7.29 8.56
CA GLY A 252 -19.73 8.27 9.40
C GLY A 252 -18.98 9.60 9.61
N VAL A 253 -17.85 9.81 8.96
CA VAL A 253 -17.12 11.08 9.04
C VAL A 253 -17.91 12.18 8.32
N PRO A 254 -18.13 13.35 8.93
CA PRO A 254 -18.92 14.42 8.31
C PRO A 254 -18.38 14.83 6.94
N ARG A 255 -19.28 15.02 5.97
CA ARG A 255 -18.91 15.56 4.65
C ARG A 255 -18.25 16.93 4.80
N GLY A 256 -17.23 17.18 3.98
CA GLY A 256 -16.42 18.40 4.06
C GLY A 256 -15.31 18.34 5.11
N THR A 257 -15.15 17.21 5.80
CA THR A 257 -13.94 16.94 6.61
C THR A 257 -12.75 16.78 5.68
N VAL A 258 -11.80 17.71 5.78
CA VAL A 258 -10.64 17.74 4.89
C VAL A 258 -9.53 16.88 5.45
N ASP A 259 -9.08 15.89 4.65
CA ASP A 259 -7.78 15.24 4.90
C ASP A 259 -6.68 16.22 4.49
N VAL A 260 -5.87 16.61 5.47
CA VAL A 260 -4.83 17.61 5.25
C VAL A 260 -3.51 17.03 4.76
N GLY A 261 -3.40 15.70 4.60
CA GLY A 261 -2.21 15.03 4.09
C GLY A 261 -0.97 15.37 4.88
N LEU A 262 0.12 15.71 4.20
CA LEU A 262 1.42 16.05 4.80
C LEU A 262 1.35 17.12 5.92
N ALA A 263 0.36 18.01 5.89
CA ALA A 263 0.18 19.00 6.96
C ALA A 263 -0.26 18.38 8.32
N ALA A 264 -0.63 17.09 8.35
CA ALA A 264 -0.89 16.35 9.58
C ALA A 264 0.36 15.67 10.16
N HIS A 265 1.47 15.65 9.41
CA HIS A 265 2.72 15.05 9.90
C HIS A 265 3.17 15.72 11.21
N PRO A 266 3.60 14.96 12.24
CA PRO A 266 3.95 15.50 13.56
C PRO A 266 4.96 16.65 13.52
N ASP A 267 5.93 16.60 12.62
CA ASP A 267 6.99 17.60 12.48
C ASP A 267 6.62 18.78 11.58
N MET A 268 5.42 18.76 10.98
CA MET A 268 4.96 19.79 10.06
C MET A 268 4.02 20.77 10.75
N GLU A 269 4.53 21.59 11.65
CA GLU A 269 3.74 22.58 12.38
C GLU A 269 2.79 23.37 11.46
N LYS A 270 1.53 22.92 11.32
CA LYS A 270 0.38 23.63 10.74
C LYS A 270 0.70 24.47 9.48
N ASN A 271 1.67 24.03 8.68
CA ASN A 271 2.04 24.75 7.46
C ASN A 271 0.92 24.66 6.41
N PRO A 272 0.20 25.73 6.10
CA PRO A 272 -0.94 25.70 5.20
C PRO A 272 -0.57 25.33 3.76
N THR A 273 0.71 25.50 3.36
CA THR A 273 1.19 25.17 2.01
C THR A 273 1.36 23.68 1.78
N LEU A 274 1.32 22.88 2.84
CA LEU A 274 1.43 21.41 2.79
C LEU A 274 0.07 20.70 2.80
N ARG A 275 -1.03 21.44 2.98
CA ARG A 275 -2.37 20.86 3.07
C ARG A 275 -2.77 20.17 1.77
N GLY A 276 -3.34 18.96 1.90
CA GLY A 276 -3.84 18.16 0.79
C GLY A 276 -2.73 17.57 -0.08
N LYS A 277 -1.46 17.63 0.34
CA LYS A 277 -0.34 16.95 -0.32
C LYS A 277 -0.22 15.54 0.24
N PHE A 278 -0.13 14.57 -0.67
CA PHE A 278 0.07 13.16 -0.36
C PHE A 278 1.31 12.65 -1.08
N LYS A 279 1.96 11.65 -0.49
CA LYS A 279 3.13 11.02 -1.09
C LYS A 279 2.75 10.38 -2.43
N THR A 280 3.57 10.60 -3.45
CA THR A 280 3.46 9.88 -4.71
C THR A 280 3.69 8.39 -4.46
N PRO A 281 2.71 7.51 -4.71
CA PRO A 281 2.88 6.07 -4.52
C PRO A 281 3.71 5.45 -5.64
N THR A 282 4.28 4.27 -5.39
CA THR A 282 4.76 3.41 -6.47
C THR A 282 3.63 3.08 -7.45
N LEU A 283 3.98 2.89 -8.73
CA LEU A 283 3.05 2.35 -9.72
C LEU A 283 3.29 0.85 -9.99
N ARG A 284 4.21 0.22 -9.26
CA ARG A 284 4.35 -1.24 -9.27
C ARG A 284 3.03 -1.87 -8.83
N ASN A 285 2.54 -2.84 -9.57
CA ASN A 285 1.27 -3.53 -9.34
C ASN A 285 0.02 -2.62 -9.40
N VAL A 286 0.13 -1.38 -9.92
CA VAL A 286 -0.97 -0.41 -9.87
C VAL A 286 -2.26 -0.92 -10.51
N ALA A 287 -2.16 -1.75 -11.56
CA ALA A 287 -3.33 -2.27 -12.26
C ALA A 287 -4.16 -3.30 -11.47
N VAL A 288 -3.61 -3.84 -10.37
CA VAL A 288 -4.27 -4.86 -9.52
C VAL A 288 -4.43 -4.41 -8.07
N THR A 289 -4.17 -3.13 -7.77
CA THR A 289 -4.23 -2.59 -6.41
C THR A 289 -5.26 -1.47 -6.26
N GLY A 290 -6.34 -1.51 -7.05
CA GLY A 290 -7.50 -0.65 -6.85
C GLY A 290 -8.21 -0.92 -5.52
N PRO A 291 -9.09 0.00 -5.08
CA PRO A 291 -9.41 1.30 -5.67
C PRO A 291 -8.31 2.36 -5.43
N TYR A 292 -8.35 3.42 -6.23
CA TYR A 292 -7.24 4.35 -6.40
C TYR A 292 -7.38 5.64 -5.59
N MET A 293 -6.26 6.36 -5.47
CA MET A 293 -6.03 7.57 -4.68
C MET A 293 -5.96 7.27 -3.17
N HIS A 294 -5.50 8.26 -2.41
CA HIS A 294 -5.36 8.12 -0.96
C HIS A 294 -6.66 7.78 -0.22
N ASN A 295 -7.81 8.02 -0.84
CA ASN A 295 -9.13 7.81 -0.25
C ASN A 295 -9.99 6.80 -1.05
N GLY A 296 -9.42 6.07 -2.01
CA GLY A 296 -10.11 5.05 -2.79
C GLY A 296 -11.29 5.58 -3.62
N VAL A 297 -11.19 6.81 -4.15
CA VAL A 297 -12.31 7.48 -4.83
C VAL A 297 -12.58 6.98 -6.24
N PHE A 298 -11.64 6.29 -6.89
CA PHE A 298 -11.79 5.75 -8.22
C PHE A 298 -11.54 4.24 -8.22
N GLU A 299 -12.43 3.52 -8.89
CA GLU A 299 -12.36 2.05 -8.99
C GLU A 299 -11.51 1.59 -10.19
N ASP A 300 -11.49 2.36 -11.27
CA ASP A 300 -10.91 1.99 -12.56
C ASP A 300 -9.64 2.80 -12.86
N LEU A 301 -8.57 2.11 -13.27
CA LEU A 301 -7.28 2.74 -13.61
C LEU A 301 -7.40 3.72 -14.80
N ARG A 302 -8.28 3.44 -15.76
CA ARG A 302 -8.54 4.35 -16.88
C ARG A 302 -9.21 5.64 -16.40
N THR A 303 -10.09 5.55 -15.39
CA THR A 303 -10.67 6.73 -14.72
C THR A 303 -9.60 7.59 -14.08
N VAL A 304 -8.57 6.98 -13.47
CA VAL A 304 -7.43 7.71 -12.92
C VAL A 304 -6.68 8.50 -14.01
N VAL A 305 -6.41 7.90 -15.16
CA VAL A 305 -5.74 8.59 -16.28
C VAL A 305 -6.61 9.72 -16.83
N LEU A 306 -7.93 9.51 -16.93
CA LEU A 306 -8.89 10.56 -17.31
C LEU A 306 -8.96 11.69 -16.29
N PHE A 307 -8.85 11.36 -14.99
CA PHE A 307 -8.79 12.37 -13.93
C PHE A 307 -7.59 13.32 -14.10
N TYR A 308 -6.41 12.81 -14.42
CA TYR A 308 -5.27 13.68 -14.75
C TYR A 308 -5.51 14.46 -16.04
N ASN A 309 -6.09 13.84 -17.07
CA ASN A 309 -6.36 14.48 -18.35
C ASN A 309 -7.35 15.65 -18.28
N GLN A 310 -8.25 15.68 -17.27
CA GLN A 310 -9.25 16.76 -17.13
C GLN A 310 -8.62 18.15 -16.99
N PHE A 311 -7.41 18.25 -16.46
CA PHE A 311 -6.72 19.53 -16.28
C PHE A 311 -6.21 20.11 -17.60
N ASN A 312 -6.10 19.31 -18.64
CA ASN A 312 -5.56 19.67 -19.96
C ASN A 312 -6.63 19.82 -21.05
N THR A 313 -7.91 19.75 -20.71
CA THR A 313 -9.00 19.80 -21.68
C THR A 313 -10.17 20.66 -21.23
N THR A 314 -10.88 21.26 -22.19
CA THR A 314 -12.20 21.89 -21.99
C THR A 314 -13.35 21.03 -22.49
N ASP A 315 -13.07 19.89 -23.12
CA ASP A 315 -14.07 18.95 -23.60
C ASP A 315 -14.79 18.30 -22.42
N VAL A 316 -16.10 18.53 -22.35
CA VAL A 316 -16.98 18.02 -21.27
C VAL A 316 -16.91 16.49 -21.17
N LYS A 317 -16.88 15.78 -22.31
CA LYS A 317 -16.77 14.31 -22.34
C LYS A 317 -15.51 13.82 -21.62
N ARG A 318 -14.37 14.51 -21.81
CA ARG A 318 -13.08 14.17 -21.22
C ARG A 318 -12.93 14.65 -19.77
N ARG A 319 -13.87 15.45 -19.30
CA ARG A 319 -13.99 15.89 -17.89
C ARG A 319 -15.09 15.15 -17.15
N THR A 320 -15.71 14.17 -17.78
CA THR A 320 -16.73 13.30 -17.19
C THR A 320 -16.06 12.07 -16.60
N ASN A 321 -16.34 11.82 -15.32
CA ASN A 321 -15.95 10.57 -14.66
C ASN A 321 -16.84 9.45 -15.20
N PRO A 322 -16.30 8.42 -15.85
CA PRO A 322 -17.11 7.35 -16.45
C PRO A 322 -17.80 6.47 -15.40
N GLU A 323 -17.28 6.39 -14.18
CA GLU A 323 -17.86 5.60 -13.09
C GLU A 323 -19.16 6.21 -12.55
N THR A 324 -19.32 7.53 -12.66
CA THR A 324 -20.51 8.25 -12.15
C THR A 324 -21.37 8.86 -13.24
N GLY A 325 -20.83 9.06 -14.44
CA GLY A 325 -21.48 9.80 -15.52
C GLY A 325 -21.53 11.32 -15.30
N GLU A 326 -20.93 11.84 -14.23
CA GLU A 326 -20.88 13.27 -13.90
C GLU A 326 -19.46 13.83 -14.17
N THR A 327 -19.33 15.16 -14.20
CA THR A 327 -18.00 15.78 -14.26
C THR A 327 -17.20 15.44 -13.00
N PHE A 328 -15.89 15.30 -13.14
CA PHE A 328 -15.02 15.13 -11.97
C PHE A 328 -15.29 16.23 -10.93
N ARG A 329 -15.41 15.83 -9.69
CA ARG A 329 -15.75 16.74 -8.59
C ARG A 329 -14.57 17.65 -8.28
N MET A 330 -14.89 18.77 -7.64
CA MET A 330 -13.88 19.76 -7.23
C MET A 330 -12.88 19.16 -6.24
N PRO A 331 -11.61 19.58 -6.29
CA PRO A 331 -10.61 19.20 -5.31
C PRO A 331 -11.05 19.45 -3.87
N ALA A 332 -10.76 18.51 -2.96
CA ALA A 332 -11.02 18.69 -1.53
C ALA A 332 -10.19 19.85 -0.94
N VAL A 333 -8.97 20.09 -1.48
CA VAL A 333 -8.09 21.18 -1.09
C VAL A 333 -7.62 21.95 -2.33
N PRO A 334 -8.35 22.94 -2.84
CA PRO A 334 -8.00 23.62 -4.08
C PRO A 334 -6.82 24.60 -3.96
N ALA A 335 -6.48 25.05 -2.75
CA ALA A 335 -5.51 26.15 -2.55
C ALA A 335 -4.05 25.77 -2.79
N THR A 336 -3.72 24.49 -2.79
CA THR A 336 -2.33 23.99 -2.85
C THR A 336 -2.09 23.02 -4.01
N LEU A 337 -2.96 23.08 -5.03
CA LEU A 337 -2.84 22.25 -6.23
C LEU A 337 -1.48 22.39 -6.89
N ALA A 338 -0.90 21.29 -7.31
CA ALA A 338 0.28 21.21 -8.17
C ALA A 338 -0.12 21.55 -9.61
N PHE A 339 -0.57 22.79 -9.80
CA PHE A 339 -1.25 23.23 -11.04
C PHE A 339 -0.31 23.21 -12.25
N GLU A 340 0.96 23.57 -12.06
CA GLU A 340 1.94 23.59 -13.13
C GLU A 340 2.19 22.19 -13.67
N GLU A 341 2.33 21.22 -12.79
CA GLU A 341 2.53 19.81 -13.14
C GLU A 341 1.27 19.19 -13.76
N LEU A 342 0.09 19.56 -13.26
CA LEU A 342 -1.19 19.00 -13.73
C LEU A 342 -1.62 19.56 -15.10
N THR A 343 -1.18 20.76 -15.48
CA THR A 343 -1.58 21.44 -16.73
C THR A 343 -0.52 21.39 -17.81
N HIS A 344 0.47 20.50 -17.66
CA HIS A 344 1.57 20.36 -18.59
C HIS A 344 1.20 19.40 -19.74
N GLY A 345 1.18 19.90 -20.93
CA GLY A 345 0.99 19.10 -22.14
C GLY A 345 -0.43 19.19 -22.73
N PRO A 346 -0.65 18.57 -23.91
CA PRO A 346 -1.94 18.57 -24.59
C PRO A 346 -2.91 17.58 -23.96
N ALA A 347 -4.21 17.78 -24.18
CA ALA A 347 -5.22 16.79 -23.86
C ALA A 347 -4.97 15.48 -24.64
N LEU A 348 -5.11 14.36 -23.93
CA LEU A 348 -5.01 13.03 -24.52
C LEU A 348 -6.33 12.60 -25.16
N ASP A 349 -6.24 11.92 -26.30
CA ASP A 349 -7.34 11.18 -26.89
C ASP A 349 -7.50 9.78 -26.27
N ASP A 350 -8.58 9.08 -26.61
CA ASP A 350 -8.87 7.76 -26.04
C ASP A 350 -7.74 6.76 -26.33
N GLN A 351 -7.17 6.77 -27.55
CA GLN A 351 -6.08 5.87 -27.92
C GLN A 351 -4.85 6.06 -27.04
N ARG A 352 -4.50 7.30 -26.71
CA ARG A 352 -3.35 7.60 -25.83
C ARG A 352 -3.62 7.25 -24.38
N ILE A 353 -4.85 7.47 -23.92
CA ILE A 353 -5.29 7.06 -22.57
C ILE A 353 -5.20 5.56 -22.43
N ASP A 354 -5.77 4.81 -23.41
CA ASP A 354 -5.76 3.35 -23.39
C ASP A 354 -4.33 2.79 -23.48
N ALA A 355 -3.47 3.42 -24.27
CA ALA A 355 -2.05 3.06 -24.34
C ALA A 355 -1.32 3.27 -23.01
N ILE A 356 -1.57 4.38 -22.29
CA ILE A 356 -0.98 4.61 -20.96
C ILE A 356 -1.45 3.53 -19.98
N VAL A 357 -2.74 3.19 -19.98
CA VAL A 357 -3.29 2.10 -19.15
C VAL A 357 -2.62 0.76 -19.51
N ALA A 358 -2.46 0.46 -20.82
CA ALA A 358 -1.76 -0.74 -21.27
C ALA A 358 -0.32 -0.80 -20.75
N PHE A 359 0.41 0.33 -20.77
CA PHE A 359 1.75 0.40 -20.18
C PHE A 359 1.72 0.17 -18.67
N LEU A 360 0.82 0.82 -17.94
CA LEU A 360 0.69 0.64 -16.49
C LEU A 360 0.41 -0.82 -16.10
N LYS A 361 -0.37 -1.55 -16.90
CA LYS A 361 -0.59 -2.99 -16.74
C LYS A 361 0.71 -3.81 -16.87
N THR A 362 1.71 -3.35 -17.63
CA THR A 362 3.01 -4.02 -17.72
C THR A 362 3.87 -3.92 -16.47
N LEU A 363 3.51 -3.06 -15.51
CA LEU A 363 4.19 -2.89 -14.23
C LEU A 363 3.72 -3.89 -13.16
N THR A 364 2.86 -4.82 -13.54
CA THR A 364 2.34 -5.88 -12.66
C THR A 364 3.33 -7.02 -12.57
N ASP A 365 3.71 -7.42 -11.36
CA ASP A 365 4.61 -8.55 -11.11
C ASP A 365 4.02 -9.86 -11.64
N ALA A 366 4.89 -10.78 -12.07
CA ALA A 366 4.48 -11.99 -12.79
C ALA A 366 3.41 -12.83 -12.06
N ARG A 367 3.48 -12.89 -10.74
CA ARG A 367 2.51 -13.64 -9.93
C ARG A 367 1.10 -13.06 -9.94
N TYR A 368 0.94 -11.78 -10.29
CA TYR A 368 -0.37 -11.09 -10.31
C TYR A 368 -0.90 -10.86 -11.73
N GLU A 369 -0.19 -11.27 -12.78
CA GLU A 369 -0.63 -11.08 -14.18
C GLU A 369 -2.00 -11.73 -14.46
N HIS A 370 -2.33 -12.81 -13.74
CA HIS A 370 -3.64 -13.47 -13.87
C HIS A 370 -4.82 -12.58 -13.42
N LEU A 371 -4.60 -11.60 -12.56
CA LEU A 371 -5.63 -10.65 -12.11
C LEU A 371 -5.97 -9.60 -13.18
N LEU A 372 -5.11 -9.42 -14.20
CA LEU A 372 -5.36 -8.47 -15.30
C LEU A 372 -6.45 -8.93 -16.26
N ASP A 373 -6.78 -10.22 -16.27
CA ASP A 373 -7.74 -10.84 -17.20
C ASP A 373 -9.16 -10.92 -16.60
N GLU A 374 -9.36 -10.54 -15.34
CA GLU A 374 -10.65 -10.63 -14.61
C GLU A 374 -11.50 -9.35 -14.73
N GLU A 375 -11.06 -8.32 -15.52
CA GLU A 375 -11.77 -7.05 -15.71
C GLU A 375 -12.73 -7.04 -16.92
#